data_93cf08f31a6f9918edcbd119afac82f5
#
_entry.id   93cf08f31a6f9918edcbd119afac82f5
#
_cell.length_a   1.000
_cell.length_b   1.000
_cell.length_c   1.000
_cell.angle_alpha   90.00
_cell.angle_beta   90.00
_cell.angle_gamma   90.00
#
_symmetry.space_group_name_H-M   'P 1'
#
loop_
_entity.id
_entity.type
_entity.pdbx_description
1 polymer ?
#
loop_
_entity_poly.entity_id
_entity_poly.type
_entity_poly.pdbx_seq_one_letter_code
_entity_poly.pdbx_strand_id
1 'polypeptide(L)'
;MNILDEKFAEFHDLPTEEKIECFTKNDRLFDMIISQQLNRDIIDSIYEITNRIRSISKTRAGSFFLQNILFHKRVMLYFAQPSSRTFLSFENACHILGMRTSEIRDARVSSEVKGESFDDSLRTFSSYTNLIIIRHKGQNMAERAAWLLNTRTNRPVPIINGGSGSDQHPTQAMLDVYTLQYSFSKQG
;
A
#
# COMPACT_ATOMS: atom_id res chain seq x y z
N MET A 1 27.01 3.57 -9.87
CA MET A 1 25.60 3.10 -9.77
C MET A 1 25.64 1.71 -9.17
N ASN A 2 24.79 1.37 -8.22
CA ASN A 2 24.76 0.04 -7.62
C ASN A 2 24.07 -0.93 -8.60
N ILE A 3 24.48 -2.21 -8.66
CA ILE A 3 23.85 -3.25 -9.50
C ILE A 3 22.32 -3.32 -9.31
N LEU A 4 21.82 -3.04 -8.11
CA LEU A 4 20.38 -3.00 -7.84
C LEU A 4 19.70 -1.80 -8.49
N ASP A 5 20.40 -0.66 -8.59
CA ASP A 5 19.87 0.53 -9.26
C ASP A 5 19.73 0.30 -10.77
N GLU A 6 20.71 -0.34 -11.39
CA GLU A 6 20.67 -0.70 -12.82
C GLU A 6 19.51 -1.66 -13.12
N LYS A 7 19.37 -2.71 -12.32
CA LYS A 7 18.29 -3.70 -12.48
C LYS A 7 16.91 -3.13 -12.21
N PHE A 8 16.81 -2.17 -11.28
CA PHE A 8 15.53 -1.48 -11.06
C PHE A 8 15.21 -0.53 -12.22
N ALA A 9 16.21 0.16 -12.79
CA ALA A 9 15.99 0.99 -13.98
C ALA A 9 15.48 0.16 -15.15
N GLU A 10 16.09 -1.01 -15.41
CA GLU A 10 15.61 -1.96 -16.44
C GLU A 10 14.13 -2.36 -16.19
N PHE A 11 13.77 -2.68 -14.93
CA PHE A 11 12.40 -3.01 -14.58
C PHE A 11 11.44 -1.82 -14.74
N HIS A 12 11.87 -0.63 -14.32
CA HIS A 12 11.06 0.59 -14.41
C HIS A 12 10.71 0.95 -15.85
N ASP A 13 11.60 0.66 -16.79
CA ASP A 13 11.41 0.92 -18.23
C ASP A 13 10.55 -0.13 -18.95
N LEU A 14 10.13 -1.20 -18.25
CA LEU A 14 9.23 -2.20 -18.82
C LEU A 14 7.83 -1.61 -19.13
N PRO A 15 7.11 -2.20 -20.10
CA PRO A 15 5.71 -1.90 -20.31
C PRO A 15 4.86 -2.03 -19.03
N THR A 16 3.83 -1.22 -18.91
CA THR A 16 2.97 -1.21 -17.71
C THR A 16 2.38 -2.57 -17.39
N GLU A 17 1.99 -3.34 -18.42
CA GLU A 17 1.42 -4.67 -18.29
C GLU A 17 2.40 -5.64 -17.63
N GLU A 18 3.65 -5.64 -18.03
CA GLU A 18 4.69 -6.49 -17.45
C GLU A 18 5.00 -6.10 -15.98
N LYS A 19 4.94 -4.81 -15.66
CA LYS A 19 5.06 -4.35 -14.27
C LYS A 19 3.87 -4.80 -13.42
N ILE A 20 2.65 -4.77 -13.96
CA ILE A 20 1.45 -5.24 -13.27
C ILE A 20 1.56 -6.74 -12.94
N GLU A 21 2.15 -7.54 -13.81
CA GLU A 21 2.40 -8.97 -13.54
C GLU A 21 3.30 -9.15 -12.31
N CYS A 22 4.34 -8.33 -12.14
CA CYS A 22 5.20 -8.34 -10.96
C CYS A 22 4.43 -8.02 -9.66
N PHE A 23 3.39 -7.19 -9.73
CA PHE A 23 2.56 -6.76 -8.59
C PHE A 23 1.34 -7.65 -8.34
N THR A 24 1.22 -8.73 -9.11
CA THR A 24 0.12 -9.69 -9.06
C THR A 24 0.63 -11.05 -8.60
N LYS A 25 -0.15 -11.78 -7.80
CA LYS A 25 0.15 -13.17 -7.41
C LYS A 25 -1.11 -14.02 -7.46
N ASN A 26 -1.03 -15.18 -8.10
CA ASN A 26 -2.16 -16.10 -8.27
C ASN A 26 -3.38 -15.38 -8.85
N ASP A 27 -3.18 -14.58 -9.88
CA ASP A 27 -4.19 -13.77 -10.57
C ASP A 27 -4.95 -12.79 -9.65
N ARG A 28 -4.33 -12.38 -8.54
CA ARG A 28 -4.89 -11.44 -7.58
C ARG A 28 -3.94 -10.27 -7.35
N LEU A 29 -4.52 -9.11 -7.13
CA LEU A 29 -3.80 -7.93 -6.69
C LEU A 29 -3.02 -8.25 -5.41
N PHE A 30 -1.70 -8.24 -5.49
CA PHE A 30 -0.81 -8.45 -4.36
C PHE A 30 -0.26 -7.14 -3.82
N ASP A 31 0.26 -6.29 -4.71
CA ASP A 31 0.71 -4.93 -4.40
C ASP A 31 -0.25 -3.92 -5.03
N MET A 32 -0.42 -2.76 -4.40
CA MET A 32 -1.16 -1.63 -4.97
C MET A 32 -0.21 -0.46 -5.18
N ILE A 33 0.37 -0.35 -6.37
CA ILE A 33 1.48 0.56 -6.68
C ILE A 33 1.05 1.67 -7.62
N ILE A 34 0.37 1.33 -8.72
CA ILE A 34 -0.03 2.25 -9.80
C ILE A 34 -1.52 2.14 -10.08
N SER A 35 -2.12 3.25 -10.50
CA SER A 35 -3.58 3.28 -10.75
C SER A 35 -4.00 2.41 -11.93
N GLN A 36 -3.10 2.11 -12.86
CA GLN A 36 -3.35 1.24 -14.01
C GLN A 36 -3.62 -0.23 -13.63
N GLN A 37 -3.31 -0.65 -12.40
CA GLN A 37 -3.69 -1.96 -11.87
C GLN A 37 -5.22 -2.09 -11.65
N LEU A 38 -5.93 -0.97 -11.57
CA LEU A 38 -7.33 -0.92 -11.18
C LEU A 38 -8.22 -1.07 -12.43
N ASN A 39 -8.49 -2.31 -12.82
CA ASN A 39 -9.49 -2.60 -13.83
C ASN A 39 -10.91 -2.52 -13.23
N ARG A 40 -11.93 -2.65 -14.08
CA ARG A 40 -13.34 -2.53 -13.69
C ARG A 40 -13.72 -3.53 -12.60
N ASP A 41 -13.32 -4.78 -12.72
CA ASP A 41 -13.69 -5.84 -11.78
C ASP A 41 -13.08 -5.61 -10.39
N ILE A 42 -11.84 -5.13 -10.33
CA ILE A 42 -11.16 -4.76 -9.08
C ILE A 42 -11.88 -3.57 -8.43
N ILE A 43 -12.22 -2.54 -9.21
CA ILE A 43 -12.93 -1.36 -8.72
C ILE A 43 -14.29 -1.75 -8.13
N ASP A 44 -15.08 -2.53 -8.84
CA ASP A 44 -16.41 -2.95 -8.40
C ASP A 44 -16.32 -3.84 -7.15
N SER A 45 -15.33 -4.75 -7.10
CA SER A 45 -15.08 -5.60 -5.92
C SER A 45 -14.70 -4.76 -4.69
N ILE A 46 -13.82 -3.77 -4.84
CA ILE A 46 -13.43 -2.87 -3.75
C ILE A 46 -14.63 -2.03 -3.29
N TYR A 47 -15.45 -1.54 -4.22
CA TYR A 47 -16.67 -0.80 -3.91
C TYR A 47 -17.65 -1.61 -3.05
N GLU A 48 -17.91 -2.86 -3.44
CA GLU A 48 -18.79 -3.76 -2.68
C GLU A 48 -18.24 -4.05 -1.27
N ILE A 49 -16.95 -4.41 -1.17
CA ILE A 49 -16.29 -4.68 0.11
C ILE A 49 -16.35 -3.45 1.01
N THR A 50 -16.09 -2.26 0.45
CA THR A 50 -16.15 -0.99 1.20
C THR A 50 -17.55 -0.73 1.75
N ASN A 51 -18.60 -0.93 0.96
CA ASN A 51 -19.97 -0.77 1.41
C ASN A 51 -20.33 -1.77 2.52
N ARG A 52 -19.90 -3.01 2.42
CA ARG A 52 -20.08 -4.02 3.47
C ARG A 52 -19.38 -3.62 4.77
N ILE A 53 -18.11 -3.22 4.70
CA ILE A 53 -17.34 -2.75 5.87
C ILE A 53 -18.05 -1.54 6.50
N ARG A 54 -18.46 -0.55 5.71
CA ARG A 54 -19.19 0.63 6.20
C ARG A 54 -20.51 0.28 6.89
N SER A 55 -21.22 -0.71 6.38
CA SER A 55 -22.47 -1.18 7.00
C SER A 55 -22.20 -1.88 8.33
N ILE A 56 -21.26 -2.82 8.34
CA ILE A 56 -20.89 -3.60 9.52
C ILE A 56 -20.34 -2.70 10.64
N SER A 57 -19.48 -1.74 10.31
CA SER A 57 -18.83 -0.86 11.29
C SER A 57 -19.76 0.05 12.08
N LYS A 58 -21.03 0.19 11.66
CA LYS A 58 -22.03 1.01 12.36
C LYS A 58 -22.56 0.38 13.66
N THR A 59 -22.29 -0.88 13.90
CA THR A 59 -22.76 -1.59 15.09
C THR A 59 -21.60 -2.01 15.98
N ARG A 60 -21.83 -2.12 17.29
CA ARG A 60 -20.82 -2.60 18.23
C ARG A 60 -20.36 -4.02 17.90
N ALA A 61 -21.28 -4.90 17.59
CA ALA A 61 -20.97 -6.29 17.20
C ALA A 61 -20.17 -6.35 15.91
N GLY A 62 -20.52 -5.52 14.92
CA GLY A 62 -19.81 -5.44 13.66
C GLY A 62 -18.41 -4.84 13.81
N SER A 63 -18.24 -3.79 14.62
CA SER A 63 -16.91 -3.25 14.93
C SER A 63 -16.03 -4.29 15.61
N PHE A 64 -16.57 -5.06 16.56
CA PHE A 64 -15.84 -6.15 17.20
C PHE A 64 -15.48 -7.25 16.20
N PHE A 65 -16.38 -7.61 15.29
CA PHE A 65 -16.09 -8.57 14.22
C PHE A 65 -14.95 -8.08 13.33
N LEU A 66 -14.99 -6.82 12.86
CA LEU A 66 -13.95 -6.25 12.00
C LEU A 66 -12.57 -6.25 12.69
N GLN A 67 -12.51 -5.89 13.98
CA GLN A 67 -11.28 -5.88 14.77
C GLN A 67 -10.64 -7.27 14.91
N ASN A 68 -11.38 -8.34 14.67
CA ASN A 68 -10.87 -9.70 14.74
C ASN A 68 -10.44 -10.29 13.39
N ILE A 69 -10.71 -9.60 12.27
CA ILE A 69 -10.39 -10.14 10.94
C ILE A 69 -8.88 -10.25 10.73
N LEU A 70 -8.12 -9.22 11.06
CA LEU A 70 -6.68 -9.14 10.79
C LEU A 70 -5.84 -8.88 12.06
N PHE A 71 -6.36 -9.22 13.26
CA PHE A 71 -5.67 -8.98 14.53
C PHE A 71 -4.30 -9.65 14.63
N HIS A 72 -4.05 -10.71 13.84
CA HIS A 72 -2.79 -11.43 13.77
C HIS A 72 -1.80 -10.83 12.77
N LYS A 73 -2.19 -9.78 12.03
CA LYS A 73 -1.36 -9.11 11.02
C LYS A 73 -0.68 -7.88 11.60
N ARG A 74 0.52 -7.60 11.06
CA ARG A 74 1.34 -6.43 11.41
C ARG A 74 1.56 -5.58 10.17
N VAL A 75 1.49 -4.27 10.33
CA VAL A 75 1.68 -3.30 9.24
C VAL A 75 2.81 -2.35 9.58
N MET A 76 3.70 -2.09 8.62
CA MET A 76 4.62 -0.97 8.67
C MET A 76 4.02 0.22 7.94
N LEU A 77 3.83 1.33 8.63
CA LEU A 77 3.48 2.64 8.06
C LEU A 77 4.79 3.44 7.87
N TYR A 78 5.36 3.35 6.67
CA TYR A 78 6.61 4.03 6.33
C TYR A 78 6.32 5.34 5.58
N PHE A 79 6.28 6.44 6.32
CA PHE A 79 5.92 7.78 5.83
C PHE A 79 7.13 8.72 5.86
N ALA A 80 8.08 8.51 4.96
CA ALA A 80 9.25 9.37 4.78
C ALA A 80 8.89 10.76 4.21
N GLN A 81 7.69 10.91 3.65
CA GLN A 81 7.09 12.20 3.31
C GLN A 81 5.91 12.50 4.24
N PRO A 82 5.92 13.63 4.97
CA PRO A 82 4.83 13.97 5.89
C PRO A 82 3.47 14.10 5.19
N SER A 83 2.44 13.51 5.77
CA SER A 83 1.05 13.69 5.36
C SER A 83 0.12 13.23 6.48
N SER A 84 -0.43 14.16 7.25
CA SER A 84 -1.27 13.83 8.40
C SER A 84 -2.56 13.10 8.00
N ARG A 85 -3.27 13.59 6.98
CA ARG A 85 -4.54 12.98 6.55
C ARG A 85 -4.37 11.56 6.01
N THR A 86 -3.39 11.36 5.12
CA THR A 86 -3.12 10.03 4.54
C THR A 86 -2.66 9.05 5.62
N PHE A 87 -1.76 9.48 6.50
CA PHE A 87 -1.28 8.66 7.61
C PHE A 87 -2.44 8.20 8.49
N LEU A 88 -3.22 9.13 9.05
CA LEU A 88 -4.35 8.83 9.92
C LEU A 88 -5.41 7.96 9.23
N SER A 89 -5.61 8.13 7.92
CA SER A 89 -6.53 7.29 7.15
C SER A 89 -6.09 5.83 7.13
N PHE A 90 -4.83 5.55 6.83
CA PHE A 90 -4.29 4.19 6.84
C PHE A 90 -4.21 3.61 8.25
N GLU A 91 -3.78 4.38 9.23
CA GLU A 91 -3.73 3.96 10.62
C GLU A 91 -5.10 3.56 11.13
N ASN A 92 -6.13 4.39 10.91
CA ASN A 92 -7.49 4.05 11.30
C ASN A 92 -8.04 2.82 10.55
N ALA A 93 -7.73 2.66 9.26
CA ALA A 93 -8.11 1.46 8.52
C ALA A 93 -7.49 0.19 9.15
N CYS A 94 -6.21 0.26 9.53
CA CYS A 94 -5.54 -0.83 10.24
C CYS A 94 -6.22 -1.13 11.58
N HIS A 95 -6.54 -0.11 12.37
CA HIS A 95 -7.20 -0.27 13.69
C HIS A 95 -8.61 -0.85 13.55
N ILE A 96 -9.39 -0.41 12.56
CA ILE A 96 -10.73 -0.96 12.28
C ILE A 96 -10.65 -2.48 12.00
N LEU A 97 -9.61 -2.93 11.32
CA LEU A 97 -9.41 -4.34 10.98
C LEU A 97 -8.60 -5.12 12.04
N GLY A 98 -8.22 -4.47 13.15
CA GLY A 98 -7.48 -5.06 14.25
C GLY A 98 -5.99 -5.28 14.00
N MET A 99 -5.44 -4.75 12.92
CA MET A 99 -4.02 -4.88 12.61
C MET A 99 -3.15 -4.08 13.60
N ARG A 100 -1.98 -4.61 13.92
CA ARG A 100 -0.97 -3.90 14.72
C ARG A 100 -0.08 -3.08 13.81
N THR A 101 0.07 -1.79 14.09
CA THR A 101 0.91 -0.87 13.32
C THR A 101 2.26 -0.65 14.00
N SER A 102 3.30 -0.53 13.18
CA SER A 102 4.57 0.09 13.49
C SER A 102 4.75 1.27 12.54
N GLU A 103 5.34 2.38 12.99
CA GLU A 103 5.40 3.60 12.18
C GLU A 103 6.79 4.23 12.13
N ILE A 104 7.11 4.80 10.99
CA ILE A 104 8.21 5.73 10.79
C ILE A 104 7.61 6.93 10.06
N ARG A 105 7.58 8.12 10.71
CA ARG A 105 6.93 9.33 10.20
C ARG A 105 7.87 10.45 9.82
N ASP A 106 9.16 10.26 10.04
CA ASP A 106 10.17 11.28 9.76
C ASP A 106 11.39 10.60 9.11
N ALA A 107 11.71 11.02 7.89
CA ALA A 107 12.91 10.54 7.20
C ALA A 107 14.20 10.79 8.01
N ARG A 108 14.22 11.82 8.89
CA ARG A 108 15.38 12.13 9.74
C ARG A 108 15.60 11.12 10.86
N VAL A 109 14.59 10.34 11.20
CA VAL A 109 14.65 9.27 12.23
C VAL A 109 14.85 7.91 11.57
N SER A 110 14.70 7.84 10.24
CA SER A 110 14.93 6.59 9.51
C SER A 110 16.42 6.27 9.46
N SER A 111 16.72 5.00 9.41
CA SER A 111 18.08 4.48 9.25
C SER A 111 18.79 5.01 7.98
N GLU A 112 18.02 5.49 6.98
CA GLU A 112 18.56 6.13 5.78
C GLU A 112 19.43 7.37 6.09
N VAL A 113 19.08 8.17 7.11
CA VAL A 113 19.90 9.31 7.57
C VAL A 113 21.21 8.85 8.19
N LYS A 114 21.28 7.61 8.69
CA LYS A 114 22.48 6.99 9.26
C LYS A 114 23.30 6.23 8.22
N GLY A 115 22.96 6.33 6.92
CA GLY A 115 23.67 5.68 5.83
C GLY A 115 23.16 4.28 5.47
N GLU A 116 22.08 3.80 6.08
CA GLU A 116 21.43 2.57 5.65
C GLU A 116 20.67 2.82 4.35
N SER A 117 20.72 1.89 3.42
CA SER A 117 19.99 2.02 2.17
C SER A 117 18.49 1.80 2.38
N PHE A 118 17.66 2.44 1.54
CA PHE A 118 16.23 2.18 1.48
C PHE A 118 15.91 0.68 1.31
N ASP A 119 16.68 0.00 0.46
CA ASP A 119 16.52 -1.42 0.18
C ASP A 119 16.77 -2.29 1.42
N ASP A 120 17.74 -1.94 2.26
CA ASP A 120 18.05 -2.68 3.49
C ASP A 120 16.97 -2.43 4.56
N SER A 121 16.48 -1.20 4.67
CA SER A 121 15.32 -0.88 5.52
C SER A 121 14.10 -1.72 5.14
N LEU A 122 13.80 -1.85 3.83
CA LEU A 122 12.69 -2.68 3.36
C LEU A 122 12.87 -4.16 3.70
N ARG A 123 14.06 -4.73 3.50
CA ARG A 123 14.36 -6.11 3.91
C ARG A 123 14.15 -6.32 5.40
N THR A 124 14.57 -5.35 6.19
CA THR A 124 14.36 -5.36 7.63
C THR A 124 12.86 -5.34 7.96
N PHE A 125 12.08 -4.41 7.40
CA PHE A 125 10.63 -4.33 7.63
C PHE A 125 9.90 -5.60 7.19
N SER A 126 10.26 -6.19 6.05
CA SER A 126 9.64 -7.42 5.55
C SER A 126 9.85 -8.62 6.48
N SER A 127 10.84 -8.57 7.38
CA SER A 127 11.14 -9.67 8.30
C SER A 127 10.12 -9.80 9.43
N TYR A 128 9.40 -8.72 9.77
CA TYR A 128 8.49 -8.69 10.91
C TYR A 128 7.10 -8.10 10.64
N THR A 129 6.80 -7.72 9.38
CA THR A 129 5.49 -7.22 8.99
C THR A 129 4.83 -8.08 7.90
N ASN A 130 3.51 -7.92 7.76
CA ASN A 130 2.71 -8.64 6.77
C ASN A 130 2.19 -7.72 5.66
N LEU A 131 2.40 -6.41 5.82
CA LEU A 131 2.03 -5.36 4.88
C LEU A 131 2.92 -4.16 5.14
N ILE A 132 3.36 -3.48 4.08
CA ILE A 132 4.06 -2.21 4.19
C ILE A 132 3.29 -1.16 3.40
N ILE A 133 2.96 -0.05 4.04
CA ILE A 133 2.33 1.11 3.40
C ILE A 133 3.39 2.19 3.30
N ILE A 134 3.73 2.60 2.08
CA ILE A 134 4.84 3.51 1.81
C ILE A 134 4.32 4.84 1.31
N ARG A 135 4.73 5.93 1.94
CA ARG A 135 4.67 7.27 1.39
C ARG A 135 6.06 7.90 1.39
N HIS A 136 6.58 8.21 0.22
CA HIS A 136 7.95 8.68 0.05
C HIS A 136 8.00 9.88 -0.90
N LYS A 137 8.96 10.82 -0.67
CA LYS A 137 9.14 12.01 -1.52
C LYS A 137 9.78 11.71 -2.89
N GLY A 138 10.57 10.64 -2.96
CA GLY A 138 11.20 10.17 -4.20
C GLY A 138 10.17 9.51 -5.11
N GLN A 139 10.33 9.72 -6.41
CA GLN A 139 9.54 9.04 -7.43
C GLN A 139 9.83 7.53 -7.43
N ASN A 140 8.85 6.74 -7.80
CA ASN A 140 8.95 5.29 -8.02
C ASN A 140 9.42 4.47 -6.80
N MET A 141 9.47 5.06 -5.58
CA MET A 141 9.98 4.35 -4.40
C MET A 141 9.07 3.20 -3.95
N ALA A 142 7.75 3.33 -4.10
CA ALA A 142 6.82 2.23 -3.84
C ALA A 142 6.95 1.12 -4.90
N GLU A 143 7.17 1.48 -6.17
CA GLU A 143 7.45 0.56 -7.26
C GLU A 143 8.75 -0.22 -7.00
N ARG A 144 9.83 0.48 -6.63
CA ARG A 144 11.09 -0.14 -6.23
C ARG A 144 10.93 -1.10 -5.06
N ALA A 145 10.13 -0.72 -4.07
CA ALA A 145 9.88 -1.58 -2.91
C ALA A 145 9.18 -2.88 -3.30
N ALA A 146 8.12 -2.81 -4.11
CA ALA A 146 7.40 -3.98 -4.58
C ALA A 146 8.29 -4.88 -5.46
N TRP A 147 9.00 -4.29 -6.43
CA TRP A 147 9.97 -5.02 -7.26
C TRP A 147 11.02 -5.73 -6.41
N LEU A 148 11.65 -5.02 -5.47
CA LEU A 148 12.69 -5.59 -4.61
C LEU A 148 12.17 -6.78 -3.82
N LEU A 149 11.04 -6.62 -3.12
CA LEU A 149 10.50 -7.67 -2.25
C LEU A 149 9.96 -8.86 -3.05
N ASN A 150 9.43 -8.63 -4.25
CA ASN A 150 8.88 -9.70 -5.09
C ASN A 150 9.95 -10.49 -5.86
N THR A 151 11.05 -9.84 -6.26
CA THR A 151 12.03 -10.44 -7.17
C THR A 151 13.41 -10.69 -6.57
N ARG A 152 13.75 -10.02 -5.46
CA ARG A 152 15.10 -10.02 -4.88
C ARG A 152 15.15 -10.52 -3.44
N THR A 153 14.02 -10.97 -2.91
CA THR A 153 13.95 -11.58 -1.58
C THR A 153 13.11 -12.85 -1.63
N ASN A 154 13.29 -13.72 -0.63
CA ASN A 154 12.43 -14.88 -0.42
C ASN A 154 11.25 -14.61 0.54
N ARG A 155 11.03 -13.34 0.88
CA ARG A 155 9.94 -12.88 1.78
C ARG A 155 9.14 -11.78 1.12
N PRO A 156 8.30 -12.12 0.14
CA PRO A 156 7.43 -11.14 -0.48
C PRO A 156 6.39 -10.66 0.54
N VAL A 157 6.35 -9.35 0.76
CA VAL A 157 5.37 -8.67 1.61
C VAL A 157 4.66 -7.65 0.75
N PRO A 158 3.31 -7.62 0.73
CA PRO A 158 2.57 -6.69 -0.11
C PRO A 158 2.89 -5.24 0.24
N ILE A 159 2.96 -4.41 -0.79
CA ILE A 159 3.19 -2.96 -0.71
C ILE A 159 1.93 -2.20 -1.12
N ILE A 160 1.57 -1.18 -0.34
CA ILE A 160 0.58 -0.18 -0.75
C ILE A 160 1.29 1.16 -0.92
N ASN A 161 1.11 1.79 -2.08
CA ASN A 161 1.57 3.13 -2.36
C ASN A 161 0.60 4.17 -1.74
N GLY A 162 1.01 4.80 -0.66
CA GLY A 162 0.33 5.90 0.04
C GLY A 162 0.68 7.29 -0.50
N GLY A 163 1.28 7.37 -1.69
CA GLY A 163 1.74 8.56 -2.37
C GLY A 163 3.26 8.59 -2.57
N SER A 164 3.70 8.81 -3.79
CA SER A 164 5.09 8.77 -4.22
C SER A 164 5.46 10.07 -4.93
N GLY A 165 5.92 11.06 -4.17
CA GLY A 165 6.30 12.36 -4.73
C GLY A 165 5.16 13.05 -5.49
N SER A 166 5.40 13.39 -6.76
CA SER A 166 4.42 13.91 -7.73
C SER A 166 3.83 12.82 -8.63
N ASP A 167 4.14 11.56 -8.37
CA ASP A 167 3.85 10.44 -9.24
C ASP A 167 2.42 9.87 -9.00
N GLN A 168 2.29 8.78 -8.29
CA GLN A 168 1.04 8.01 -8.18
C GLN A 168 0.52 7.95 -6.74
N HIS A 169 -0.81 7.96 -6.60
CA HIS A 169 -1.50 7.71 -5.34
C HIS A 169 -2.76 6.86 -5.59
N PRO A 170 -2.62 5.56 -5.87
CA PRO A 170 -3.73 4.72 -6.31
C PRO A 170 -4.87 4.64 -5.30
N THR A 171 -4.58 4.69 -4.00
CA THR A 171 -5.62 4.67 -2.97
C THR A 171 -6.43 5.97 -2.93
N GLN A 172 -5.85 7.13 -3.33
CA GLN A 172 -6.60 8.37 -3.50
C GLN A 172 -7.53 8.27 -4.71
N ALA A 173 -7.03 7.75 -5.84
CA ALA A 173 -7.86 7.53 -7.03
C ALA A 173 -9.06 6.62 -6.70
N MET A 174 -8.85 5.55 -5.92
CA MET A 174 -9.93 4.67 -5.47
C MET A 174 -10.93 5.38 -4.56
N LEU A 175 -10.49 6.25 -3.67
CA LEU A 175 -11.36 7.04 -2.81
C LEU A 175 -12.27 7.97 -3.64
N ASP A 176 -11.71 8.61 -4.66
CA ASP A 176 -12.45 9.51 -5.54
C ASP A 176 -13.50 8.73 -6.38
N VAL A 177 -13.11 7.60 -6.96
CA VAL A 177 -14.00 6.70 -7.70
C VAL A 177 -15.12 6.18 -6.79
N TYR A 178 -14.78 5.71 -5.58
CA TYR A 178 -15.78 5.26 -4.60
C TYR A 178 -16.78 6.36 -4.26
N THR A 179 -16.31 7.59 -4.05
CA THR A 179 -17.16 8.73 -3.70
C THR A 179 -18.13 9.06 -4.83
N LEU A 180 -17.67 9.02 -6.08
CA LEU A 180 -18.52 9.22 -7.26
C LEU A 180 -19.58 8.11 -7.37
N GLN A 181 -19.19 6.85 -7.35
CA GLN A 181 -20.13 5.72 -7.43
C GLN A 181 -21.18 5.77 -6.31
N TYR A 182 -20.75 6.06 -5.07
CA TYR A 182 -21.67 6.18 -3.94
C TYR A 182 -22.64 7.35 -4.08
N SER A 183 -22.20 8.47 -4.63
CA SER A 183 -23.04 9.63 -4.86
C SER A 183 -24.10 9.36 -5.94
N PHE A 184 -23.71 8.72 -7.05
CA PHE A 184 -24.64 8.36 -8.10
C PHE A 184 -25.66 7.30 -7.65
N SER A 185 -25.25 6.31 -6.85
CA SER A 185 -26.17 5.29 -6.33
C SER A 185 -27.23 5.82 -5.36
N LYS A 186 -27.08 7.06 -4.87
CA LYS A 186 -28.06 7.72 -4.01
C LYS A 186 -29.03 8.64 -4.76
N GLN A 187 -28.73 8.99 -5.99
CA GLN A 187 -29.54 9.91 -6.81
C GLN A 187 -30.51 9.18 -7.75
N GLY A 188 -30.41 7.87 -7.92
CA GLY A 188 -31.31 6.98 -8.64
C GLY A 188 -32.14 6.14 -7.69
#